data_4b3e1d1ec19690955245166f3a931bf9
#
_entry.id   4b3e1d1ec19690955245166f3a931bf9
#
_cell.length_a   1.000
_cell.length_b   1.000
_cell.length_c   1.000
_cell.angle_alpha   90.00
_cell.angle_beta   90.00
_cell.angle_gamma   90.00
#
_symmetry.space_group_name_H-M   'P 1'
#
loop_
_entity.id
_entity.type
_entity.pdbx_description
1 polymer ?
#
loop_
_entity_poly.entity_id
_entity_poly.type
_entity_poly.pdbx_seq_one_letter_code
_entity_poly.pdbx_strand_id
1 'polypeptide(L)'
;MTFYQELQLSSVASKQLIKATEDKKERYRHILIYNFKVYLVMAFCVAVVSLYSHFTGNNNSVVGVTVLLAVLVLRQADFGIRTTHGLASIVGIFGILIAGPKLSNMVSPVPAFFINIVCILLLMILGCHNVIMYNHSTFVLGYLLLQGYDVTGQEYLYRVAGLLVGMVLCMAIFYKNQKNRPYRRSFLDLFREFNINSARNRWYIRLSLVVSSAMLFMSLLGLP
;
A
#
# COMPACT_ATOMS: atom_id res chain seq x y z
N MET A 1 -32.88 1.08 7.41
CA MET A 1 -31.47 1.41 7.69
C MET A 1 -31.30 2.92 7.66
N THR A 2 -30.55 3.53 8.63
CA THR A 2 -30.32 4.98 8.61
C THR A 2 -29.25 5.34 7.60
N PHE A 3 -29.26 6.59 7.09
CA PHE A 3 -28.24 7.11 6.17
C PHE A 3 -26.80 6.90 6.69
N TYR A 4 -26.59 7.16 7.98
CA TYR A 4 -25.26 7.00 8.62
C TYR A 4 -24.81 5.52 8.66
N GLN A 5 -25.71 4.59 8.94
CA GLN A 5 -25.40 3.16 8.93
C GLN A 5 -25.01 2.67 7.53
N GLU A 6 -25.69 3.17 6.49
CA GLU A 6 -25.36 2.83 5.10
C GLU A 6 -23.98 3.38 4.68
N LEU A 7 -23.59 4.59 5.14
CA LEU A 7 -22.28 5.15 4.88
C LEU A 7 -21.14 4.31 5.50
N GLN A 8 -21.39 3.63 6.61
CA GLN A 8 -20.40 2.79 7.28
C GLN A 8 -20.23 1.39 6.66
N LEU A 9 -21.15 0.94 5.82
CA LEU A 9 -21.06 -0.36 5.15
C LEU A 9 -19.78 -0.47 4.31
N SER A 10 -19.23 -1.66 4.15
CA SER A 10 -18.18 -1.90 3.17
C SER A 10 -18.73 -1.72 1.74
N SER A 11 -17.88 -1.47 0.76
CA SER A 11 -18.30 -1.37 -0.65
C SER A 11 -18.99 -2.64 -1.15
N VAL A 12 -18.55 -3.80 -0.66
CA VAL A 12 -19.17 -5.10 -0.98
C VAL A 12 -20.55 -5.19 -0.39
N ALA A 13 -20.72 -4.86 0.90
CA ALA A 13 -22.00 -4.88 1.58
C ALA A 13 -23.00 -3.87 0.97
N SER A 14 -22.54 -2.67 0.60
CA SER A 14 -23.41 -1.69 -0.10
C SER A 14 -23.88 -2.20 -1.45
N LYS A 15 -23.01 -2.86 -2.23
CA LYS A 15 -23.40 -3.46 -3.52
C LYS A 15 -24.37 -4.63 -3.35
N GLN A 16 -24.18 -5.45 -2.30
CA GLN A 16 -25.11 -6.54 -1.97
C GLN A 16 -26.48 -6.00 -1.57
N LEU A 17 -26.52 -4.95 -0.75
CA LEU A 17 -27.76 -4.28 -0.36
C LEU A 17 -28.53 -3.76 -1.57
N ILE A 18 -27.85 -3.07 -2.50
CA ILE A 18 -28.44 -2.56 -3.75
C ILE A 18 -29.02 -3.69 -4.60
N LYS A 19 -28.32 -4.85 -4.66
CA LYS A 19 -28.80 -6.01 -5.43
C LYS A 19 -29.99 -6.73 -4.78
N ALA A 20 -30.02 -6.76 -3.45
CA ALA A 20 -31.07 -7.45 -2.69
C ALA A 20 -32.37 -6.65 -2.57
N THR A 21 -32.34 -5.33 -2.86
CA THR A 21 -33.51 -4.46 -2.76
C THR A 21 -34.38 -4.56 -4.04
N GLU A 22 -35.60 -5.03 -3.91
CA GLU A 22 -36.54 -5.19 -5.02
C GLU A 22 -37.29 -3.89 -5.36
N ASP A 23 -37.60 -3.07 -4.35
CA ASP A 23 -38.25 -1.77 -4.56
C ASP A 23 -37.33 -0.80 -5.30
N LYS A 24 -37.80 -0.32 -6.46
CA LYS A 24 -37.04 0.60 -7.32
C LYS A 24 -36.68 1.91 -6.62
N LYS A 25 -37.54 2.46 -5.76
CA LYS A 25 -37.33 3.74 -5.07
C LYS A 25 -36.29 3.59 -3.99
N GLU A 26 -36.36 2.54 -3.19
CA GLU A 26 -35.34 2.25 -2.16
C GLU A 26 -33.99 1.90 -2.77
N ARG A 27 -33.99 1.10 -3.84
CA ARG A 27 -32.77 0.76 -4.59
C ARG A 27 -32.07 2.01 -5.13
N TYR A 28 -32.82 2.97 -5.68
CA TYR A 28 -32.26 4.24 -6.16
C TYR A 28 -31.67 5.06 -5.01
N ARG A 29 -32.31 5.11 -3.85
CA ARG A 29 -31.77 5.74 -2.64
C ARG A 29 -30.44 5.12 -2.22
N HIS A 30 -30.34 3.80 -2.18
CA HIS A 30 -29.09 3.09 -1.85
C HIS A 30 -27.97 3.39 -2.87
N ILE A 31 -28.29 3.49 -4.16
CA ILE A 31 -27.34 3.89 -5.20
C ILE A 31 -26.83 5.32 -4.96
N LEU A 32 -27.73 6.27 -4.64
CA LEU A 32 -27.33 7.64 -4.34
C LEU A 32 -26.40 7.72 -3.12
N ILE A 33 -26.73 7.01 -2.04
CA ILE A 33 -25.89 6.98 -0.82
C ILE A 33 -24.53 6.34 -1.12
N TYR A 34 -24.49 5.27 -1.92
CA TYR A 34 -23.24 4.64 -2.34
C TYR A 34 -22.36 5.60 -3.17
N ASN A 35 -22.95 6.30 -4.15
CA ASN A 35 -22.24 7.28 -4.97
C ASN A 35 -21.74 8.45 -4.11
N PHE A 36 -22.57 8.99 -3.22
CA PHE A 36 -22.17 10.04 -2.30
C PHE A 36 -20.96 9.62 -1.46
N LYS A 37 -20.96 8.39 -0.93
CA LYS A 37 -19.83 7.82 -0.21
C LYS A 37 -18.57 7.75 -1.08
N VAL A 38 -18.69 7.32 -2.34
CA VAL A 38 -17.55 7.25 -3.26
C VAL A 38 -16.97 8.64 -3.50
N TYR A 39 -17.81 9.65 -3.76
CA TYR A 39 -17.36 11.04 -3.94
C TYR A 39 -16.70 11.60 -2.67
N LEU A 40 -17.25 11.30 -1.51
CA LEU A 40 -16.67 11.75 -0.22
C LEU A 40 -15.28 11.15 0.00
N VAL A 41 -15.09 9.85 -0.31
CA VAL A 41 -13.78 9.20 -0.23
C VAL A 41 -12.82 9.79 -1.26
N MET A 42 -13.26 10.06 -2.49
CA MET A 42 -12.42 10.69 -3.52
C MET A 42 -11.99 12.10 -3.10
N ALA A 43 -12.92 12.92 -2.59
CA ALA A 43 -12.61 14.25 -2.09
C ALA A 43 -11.61 14.21 -0.94
N PHE A 44 -11.76 13.26 -0.01
CA PHE A 44 -10.79 13.01 1.06
C PHE A 44 -9.41 12.64 0.50
N CYS A 45 -9.35 11.73 -0.48
CA CYS A 45 -8.08 11.34 -1.11
C CYS A 45 -7.38 12.54 -1.77
N VAL A 46 -8.12 13.35 -2.54
CA VAL A 46 -7.59 14.56 -3.17
C VAL A 46 -7.08 15.53 -2.11
N ALA A 47 -7.86 15.79 -1.06
CA ALA A 47 -7.48 16.69 0.02
C ALA A 47 -6.18 16.26 0.72
N VAL A 48 -6.04 14.97 1.02
CA VAL A 48 -4.83 14.42 1.67
C VAL A 48 -3.61 14.55 0.75
N VAL A 49 -3.74 14.18 -0.53
CA VAL A 49 -2.63 14.28 -1.50
C VAL A 49 -2.23 15.73 -1.71
N SER A 50 -3.20 16.65 -1.84
CA SER A 50 -2.94 18.09 -1.97
C SER A 50 -2.25 18.67 -0.74
N LEU A 51 -2.67 18.25 0.45
CA LEU A 51 -2.04 18.65 1.71
C LEU A 51 -0.58 18.18 1.77
N TYR A 52 -0.33 16.91 1.43
CA TYR A 52 1.04 16.38 1.35
C TYR A 52 1.88 17.16 0.34
N SER A 53 1.36 17.39 -0.86
CA SER A 53 2.04 18.15 -1.92
C SER A 53 2.38 19.57 -1.48
N HIS A 54 1.50 20.21 -0.70
CA HIS A 54 1.76 21.54 -0.15
C HIS A 54 2.96 21.55 0.82
N PHE A 55 3.10 20.54 1.67
CA PHE A 55 4.20 20.47 2.66
C PHE A 55 5.49 19.87 2.12
N THR A 56 5.42 18.92 1.19
CA THR A 56 6.58 18.19 0.68
C THR A 56 7.05 18.67 -0.70
N GLY A 57 6.31 19.59 -1.31
CA GLY A 57 6.55 20.08 -2.68
C GLY A 57 5.78 19.27 -3.74
N ASN A 58 5.48 19.93 -4.86
CA ASN A 58 4.66 19.35 -5.93
C ASN A 58 5.25 18.08 -6.54
N ASN A 59 6.58 17.98 -6.61
CA ASN A 59 7.29 16.80 -7.12
C ASN A 59 7.17 15.58 -6.16
N ASN A 60 6.73 15.80 -4.93
CA ASN A 60 6.52 14.78 -3.91
C ASN A 60 5.03 14.43 -3.66
N SER A 61 4.12 14.83 -4.55
CA SER A 61 2.69 14.44 -4.48
C SER A 61 2.52 12.91 -4.41
N VAL A 62 3.43 12.17 -5.06
CA VAL A 62 3.50 10.69 -5.03
C VAL A 62 3.64 10.14 -3.62
N VAL A 63 4.32 10.85 -2.71
CA VAL A 63 4.42 10.46 -1.29
C VAL A 63 3.03 10.45 -0.65
N GLY A 64 2.25 11.51 -0.88
CA GLY A 64 0.87 11.60 -0.39
C GLY A 64 0.01 10.44 -0.88
N VAL A 65 0.13 10.07 -2.16
CA VAL A 65 -0.58 8.92 -2.74
C VAL A 65 -0.14 7.62 -2.07
N THR A 66 1.16 7.39 -1.94
CA THR A 66 1.73 6.16 -1.33
C THR A 66 1.29 6.02 0.12
N VAL A 67 1.38 7.09 0.92
CA VAL A 67 0.97 7.09 2.33
C VAL A 67 -0.55 6.88 2.45
N LEU A 68 -1.35 7.55 1.63
CA LEU A 68 -2.80 7.37 1.62
C LEU A 68 -3.20 5.93 1.34
N LEU A 69 -2.61 5.32 0.30
CA LEU A 69 -2.85 3.93 -0.04
C LEU A 69 -2.43 2.99 1.10
N ALA A 70 -1.27 3.23 1.72
CA ALA A 70 -0.81 2.46 2.87
C ALA A 70 -1.79 2.57 4.06
N VAL A 71 -2.27 3.78 4.39
CA VAL A 71 -3.27 4.02 5.45
C VAL A 71 -4.56 3.26 5.18
N LEU A 72 -5.09 3.33 3.95
CA LEU A 72 -6.33 2.65 3.57
C LEU A 72 -6.21 1.13 3.70
N VAL A 73 -5.07 0.57 3.30
CA VAL A 73 -4.81 -0.87 3.41
C VAL A 73 -4.60 -1.27 4.86
N LEU A 74 -3.74 -0.58 5.61
CA LEU A 74 -3.39 -0.93 6.99
C LEU A 74 -4.56 -0.77 7.96
N ARG A 75 -5.58 -0.01 7.59
CA ARG A 75 -6.85 0.02 8.32
C ARG A 75 -7.52 -1.35 8.37
N GLN A 76 -7.36 -2.18 7.36
CA GLN A 76 -8.02 -3.49 7.24
C GLN A 76 -7.01 -4.66 7.24
N ALA A 77 -5.72 -4.36 7.04
CA ALA A 77 -4.68 -5.36 6.92
C ALA A 77 -4.53 -6.19 8.18
N ASP A 78 -4.34 -7.49 7.96
CA ASP A 78 -3.99 -8.44 9.00
C ASP A 78 -2.68 -9.12 8.62
N PHE A 79 -1.61 -8.82 9.35
CA PHE A 79 -0.31 -9.45 9.13
C PHE A 79 -0.17 -10.82 9.79
N GLY A 80 -1.15 -11.24 10.62
CA GLY A 80 -1.14 -12.53 11.30
C GLY A 80 -0.01 -12.71 12.32
N ILE A 81 0.63 -11.64 12.74
CA ILE A 81 1.74 -11.60 13.71
C ILE A 81 1.41 -10.70 14.88
N ARG A 82 2.19 -10.77 15.97
CA ARG A 82 2.02 -9.90 17.13
C ARG A 82 2.03 -8.43 16.73
N THR A 83 1.22 -7.60 17.35
CA THR A 83 1.08 -6.18 17.00
C THR A 83 2.42 -5.44 17.00
N THR A 84 3.28 -5.66 18.00
CA THR A 84 4.63 -5.06 18.06
C THR A 84 5.51 -5.47 16.89
N HIS A 85 5.44 -6.73 16.48
CA HIS A 85 6.17 -7.25 15.31
C HIS A 85 5.58 -6.75 13.99
N GLY A 86 4.26 -6.50 13.95
CA GLY A 86 3.60 -5.83 12.83
C GLY A 86 4.06 -4.38 12.66
N LEU A 87 4.30 -3.67 13.76
CA LEU A 87 4.92 -2.34 13.71
C LEU A 87 6.33 -2.39 13.12
N ALA A 88 7.14 -3.39 13.51
CA ALA A 88 8.46 -3.60 12.93
C ALA A 88 8.39 -3.89 11.41
N SER A 89 7.38 -4.66 10.96
CA SER A 89 7.14 -4.89 9.52
C SER A 89 6.83 -3.58 8.80
N ILE A 90 6.03 -2.68 9.39
CA ILE A 90 5.74 -1.37 8.79
C ILE A 90 7.01 -0.52 8.69
N VAL A 91 7.86 -0.51 9.71
CA VAL A 91 9.17 0.17 9.64
C VAL A 91 10.02 -0.40 8.51
N GLY A 92 10.07 -1.72 8.36
CA GLY A 92 10.78 -2.37 7.25
C GLY A 92 10.21 -1.99 5.88
N ILE A 93 8.89 -1.98 5.72
CA ILE A 93 8.21 -1.58 4.47
C ILE A 93 8.57 -0.14 4.11
N PHE A 94 8.42 0.81 5.04
CA PHE A 94 8.75 2.21 4.77
C PHE A 94 10.25 2.42 4.56
N GLY A 95 11.12 1.67 5.24
CA GLY A 95 12.56 1.65 4.98
C GLY A 95 12.89 1.25 3.54
N ILE A 96 12.22 0.21 3.02
CA ILE A 96 12.36 -0.21 1.61
C ILE A 96 11.80 0.86 0.67
N LEU A 97 10.65 1.48 0.97
CA LEU A 97 10.06 2.56 0.15
C LEU A 97 10.96 3.82 0.10
N ILE A 98 11.73 4.10 1.16
CA ILE A 98 12.68 5.21 1.19
C ILE A 98 13.95 4.84 0.41
N ALA A 99 14.61 3.75 0.76
CA ALA A 99 15.94 3.42 0.25
C ALA A 99 15.90 2.73 -1.13
N GLY A 100 14.95 1.80 -1.34
CA GLY A 100 14.93 0.95 -2.53
C GLY A 100 14.81 1.70 -3.85
N PRO A 101 13.79 2.58 -4.03
CA PRO A 101 13.64 3.37 -5.26
C PRO A 101 14.88 4.23 -5.55
N LYS A 102 15.45 4.85 -4.51
CA LYS A 102 16.63 5.70 -4.65
C LYS A 102 17.87 4.91 -5.05
N LEU A 103 18.14 3.79 -4.39
CA LEU A 103 19.25 2.90 -4.74
C LEU A 103 19.12 2.36 -6.17
N SER A 104 17.90 1.98 -6.58
CA SER A 104 17.63 1.50 -7.93
C SER A 104 17.91 2.57 -8.98
N ASN A 105 17.56 3.83 -8.72
CA ASN A 105 17.77 4.94 -9.67
C ASN A 105 19.21 5.48 -9.71
N MET A 106 20.04 5.15 -8.72
CA MET A 106 21.46 5.56 -8.68
C MET A 106 22.41 4.64 -9.44
N VAL A 107 21.95 3.47 -9.87
CA VAL A 107 22.77 2.45 -10.53
C VAL A 107 22.33 2.21 -11.98
N SER A 108 23.18 1.55 -12.75
CA SER A 108 22.84 1.16 -14.13
C SER A 108 21.68 0.14 -14.17
N PRO A 109 20.98 -0.03 -15.30
CA PRO A 109 19.75 -0.85 -15.39
C PRO A 109 19.89 -2.28 -14.90
N VAL A 110 21.03 -2.93 -15.13
CA VAL A 110 21.23 -4.34 -14.75
C VAL A 110 21.35 -4.53 -13.23
N PRO A 111 22.20 -3.81 -12.48
CA PRO A 111 22.16 -3.84 -11.02
C PRO A 111 20.81 -3.38 -10.45
N ALA A 112 20.16 -2.36 -11.04
CA ALA A 112 18.84 -1.90 -10.62
C ALA A 112 17.79 -3.02 -10.65
N PHE A 113 17.84 -3.88 -11.67
CA PHE A 113 16.96 -5.04 -11.78
C PHE A 113 17.05 -5.97 -10.55
N PHE A 114 18.25 -6.30 -10.10
CA PHE A 114 18.43 -7.15 -8.91
C PHE A 114 17.99 -6.45 -7.63
N ILE A 115 18.25 -5.15 -7.49
CA ILE A 115 17.76 -4.35 -6.35
C ILE A 115 16.22 -4.38 -6.32
N ASN A 116 15.57 -4.17 -7.46
CA ASN A 116 14.12 -4.17 -7.57
C ASN A 116 13.52 -5.54 -7.22
N ILE A 117 14.11 -6.65 -7.69
CA ILE A 117 13.67 -8.01 -7.30
C ILE A 117 13.69 -8.17 -5.79
N VAL A 118 14.81 -7.82 -5.14
CA VAL A 118 14.96 -7.98 -3.69
C VAL A 118 13.98 -7.08 -2.94
N CYS A 119 13.87 -5.81 -3.31
CA CYS A 119 12.96 -4.86 -2.66
C CYS A 119 11.49 -5.28 -2.80
N ILE A 120 11.05 -5.64 -4.00
CA ILE A 120 9.67 -6.07 -4.25
C ILE A 120 9.37 -7.38 -3.51
N LEU A 121 10.30 -8.34 -3.53
CA LEU A 121 10.14 -9.61 -2.81
C LEU A 121 10.01 -9.36 -1.29
N LEU A 122 10.85 -8.51 -0.73
CA LEU A 122 10.79 -8.14 0.69
C LEU A 122 9.47 -7.42 1.03
N LEU A 123 9.01 -6.49 0.19
CA LEU A 123 7.71 -5.83 0.38
C LEU A 123 6.55 -6.83 0.40
N MET A 124 6.61 -7.85 -0.46
CA MET A 124 5.59 -8.90 -0.50
C MET A 124 5.63 -9.80 0.74
N ILE A 125 6.82 -10.15 1.22
CA ILE A 125 6.99 -10.96 2.44
C ILE A 125 6.50 -10.18 3.67
N LEU A 126 6.88 -8.92 3.80
CA LEU A 126 6.52 -8.08 4.95
C LEU A 126 5.05 -7.64 4.95
N GLY A 127 4.48 -7.38 3.78
CA GLY A 127 3.14 -6.80 3.63
C GLY A 127 2.02 -7.80 3.41
N CYS A 128 2.31 -9.04 3.04
CA CYS A 128 1.30 -10.00 2.62
C CYS A 128 1.31 -11.30 3.44
N HIS A 129 0.63 -11.28 4.58
CA HIS A 129 0.30 -12.53 5.25
C HIS A 129 -0.90 -13.23 4.60
N ASN A 130 -1.92 -12.47 4.21
CA ASN A 130 -3.12 -12.97 3.55
C ASN A 130 -3.27 -12.35 2.17
N VAL A 131 -3.14 -13.16 1.11
CA VAL A 131 -3.24 -12.72 -0.31
C VAL A 131 -4.60 -12.09 -0.61
N ILE A 132 -5.67 -12.53 0.04
CA ILE A 132 -7.03 -12.01 -0.15
C ILE A 132 -7.13 -10.52 0.24
N MET A 133 -6.30 -10.06 1.17
CA MET A 133 -6.29 -8.65 1.63
C MET A 133 -5.55 -7.70 0.68
N TYR A 134 -4.85 -8.20 -0.33
CA TYR A 134 -4.10 -7.41 -1.33
C TYR A 134 -3.09 -6.40 -0.77
N ASN A 135 -2.62 -6.58 0.46
CA ASN A 135 -1.69 -5.65 1.13
C ASN A 135 -0.41 -5.42 0.31
N HIS A 136 0.10 -6.49 -0.30
CA HIS A 136 1.31 -6.51 -1.11
C HIS A 136 1.22 -5.61 -2.33
N SER A 137 0.10 -5.64 -3.08
CA SER A 137 -0.06 -4.87 -4.31
C SER A 137 0.01 -3.37 -4.06
N THR A 138 -0.50 -2.92 -2.93
CA THR A 138 -0.45 -1.50 -2.53
C THR A 138 0.98 -1.04 -2.25
N PHE A 139 1.77 -1.85 -1.53
CA PHE A 139 3.16 -1.49 -1.23
C PHE A 139 4.05 -1.56 -2.46
N VAL A 140 3.84 -2.56 -3.33
CA VAL A 140 4.55 -2.65 -4.61
C VAL A 140 4.19 -1.48 -5.51
N LEU A 141 2.90 -1.10 -5.59
CA LEU A 141 2.48 0.09 -6.34
C LEU A 141 3.15 1.36 -5.80
N GLY A 142 3.19 1.54 -4.48
CA GLY A 142 3.90 2.66 -3.84
C GLY A 142 5.39 2.68 -4.21
N TYR A 143 6.04 1.52 -4.23
CA TYR A 143 7.43 1.38 -4.66
C TYR A 143 7.64 1.83 -6.11
N LEU A 144 6.79 1.36 -7.03
CA LEU A 144 6.86 1.70 -8.45
C LEU A 144 6.64 3.20 -8.68
N LEU A 145 5.67 3.79 -7.99
CA LEU A 145 5.41 5.23 -8.06
C LEU A 145 6.61 6.05 -7.58
N LEU A 146 7.21 5.67 -6.44
CA LEU A 146 8.37 6.38 -5.89
C LEU A 146 9.62 6.24 -6.77
N GLN A 147 9.76 5.12 -7.48
CA GLN A 147 10.87 4.90 -8.39
C GLN A 147 10.67 5.64 -9.71
N GLY A 148 9.46 5.60 -10.29
CA GLY A 148 9.15 6.28 -11.54
C GLY A 148 9.23 7.81 -11.44
N TYR A 149 9.00 8.37 -10.26
CA TYR A 149 9.11 9.81 -9.99
C TYR A 149 10.32 10.10 -9.10
N ASP A 150 11.54 9.92 -9.62
CA ASP A 150 12.76 10.19 -8.84
C ASP A 150 12.91 11.68 -8.54
N VAL A 151 13.48 11.96 -7.37
CA VAL A 151 13.83 13.29 -6.92
C VAL A 151 15.23 13.28 -6.30
N THR A 152 15.91 14.42 -6.35
CA THR A 152 17.29 14.55 -5.89
C THR A 152 17.46 15.73 -4.92
N GLY A 153 18.58 15.78 -4.21
CA GLY A 153 18.92 16.89 -3.34
C GLY A 153 17.89 17.11 -2.22
N GLN A 154 17.48 18.36 -2.04
CA GLN A 154 16.57 18.76 -0.96
C GLN A 154 15.17 18.17 -1.09
N GLU A 155 14.69 17.95 -2.32
CA GLU A 155 13.38 17.33 -2.56
C GLU A 155 13.36 15.87 -2.07
N TYR A 156 14.49 15.17 -2.14
CA TYR A 156 14.58 13.82 -1.57
C TYR A 156 14.49 13.84 -0.03
N LEU A 157 15.07 14.84 0.64
CA LEU A 157 14.91 14.99 2.09
C LEU A 157 13.44 15.23 2.47
N TYR A 158 12.72 16.06 1.72
CA TYR A 158 11.26 16.25 1.92
C TYR A 158 10.49 14.96 1.67
N ARG A 159 10.89 14.17 0.68
CA ARG A 159 10.32 12.84 0.42
C ARG A 159 10.51 11.91 1.62
N VAL A 160 11.72 11.82 2.14
CA VAL A 160 12.04 11.02 3.34
C VAL A 160 11.21 11.48 4.53
N ALA A 161 11.16 12.77 4.80
CA ALA A 161 10.36 13.33 5.90
C ALA A 161 8.87 13.00 5.74
N GLY A 162 8.30 13.16 4.54
CA GLY A 162 6.91 12.82 4.26
C GLY A 162 6.60 11.32 4.45
N LEU A 163 7.50 10.43 4.01
CA LEU A 163 7.36 9.00 4.22
C LEU A 163 7.49 8.62 5.71
N LEU A 164 8.38 9.26 6.49
CA LEU A 164 8.49 9.03 7.92
C LEU A 164 7.23 9.47 8.68
N VAL A 165 6.66 10.63 8.34
CA VAL A 165 5.36 11.06 8.88
C VAL A 165 4.27 10.06 8.52
N GLY A 166 4.23 9.61 7.27
CA GLY A 166 3.32 8.57 6.80
C GLY A 166 3.49 7.26 7.55
N MET A 167 4.72 6.83 7.81
CA MET A 167 5.04 5.65 8.60
C MET A 167 4.43 5.72 10.01
N VAL A 168 4.62 6.85 10.71
CA VAL A 168 4.08 7.06 12.06
C VAL A 168 2.55 7.00 12.04
N LEU A 169 1.89 7.64 11.07
CA LEU A 169 0.44 7.57 10.90
C LEU A 169 -0.04 6.13 10.65
N CYS A 170 0.64 5.40 9.77
CA CYS A 170 0.35 4.00 9.48
C CYS A 170 0.52 3.11 10.72
N MET A 171 1.57 3.32 11.51
CA MET A 171 1.81 2.60 12.77
C MET A 171 0.70 2.86 13.77
N ALA A 172 0.27 4.11 13.94
CA ALA A 172 -0.81 4.48 14.86
C ALA A 172 -2.14 3.82 14.49
N ILE A 173 -2.50 3.84 13.20
CA ILE A 173 -3.73 3.22 12.68
C ILE A 173 -3.68 1.70 12.82
N PHE A 174 -2.57 1.08 12.44
CA PHE A 174 -2.36 -0.34 12.56
C PHE A 174 -2.44 -0.80 14.03
N TYR A 175 -1.74 -0.12 14.93
CA TYR A 175 -1.77 -0.41 16.36
C TYR A 175 -3.20 -0.34 16.92
N LYS A 176 -3.94 0.73 16.61
CA LYS A 176 -5.34 0.90 17.05
C LYS A 176 -6.23 -0.27 16.62
N ASN A 177 -6.03 -0.78 15.40
CA ASN A 177 -6.86 -1.84 14.83
C ASN A 177 -6.45 -3.25 15.27
N GLN A 178 -5.15 -3.45 15.59
CA GLN A 178 -4.58 -4.78 15.84
C GLN A 178 -4.30 -5.08 17.33
N LYS A 179 -4.32 -4.09 18.23
CA LYS A 179 -3.90 -4.23 19.63
C LYS A 179 -4.61 -5.34 20.43
N ASN A 180 -5.81 -5.72 20.03
CA ASN A 180 -6.62 -6.72 20.73
C ASN A 180 -6.57 -8.12 20.05
N ARG A 181 -5.75 -8.33 19.02
CA ARG A 181 -5.67 -9.62 18.32
C ARG A 181 -4.66 -10.55 19.00
N PRO A 182 -5.04 -11.80 19.35
CA PRO A 182 -4.21 -12.71 20.13
C PRO A 182 -3.23 -13.51 19.23
N TYR A 183 -2.42 -12.84 18.42
CA TYR A 183 -1.42 -13.53 17.61
C TYR A 183 -0.17 -13.89 18.41
N ARG A 184 0.34 -15.11 18.21
CA ARG A 184 1.57 -15.61 18.84
C ARG A 184 2.79 -15.56 17.94
N ARG A 185 2.59 -15.45 16.61
CA ARG A 185 3.65 -15.45 15.59
C ARG A 185 4.54 -14.22 15.69
N SER A 186 5.83 -14.39 15.40
CA SER A 186 6.82 -13.32 15.44
C SER A 186 7.16 -12.79 14.04
N PHE A 187 7.88 -11.68 13.99
CA PHE A 187 8.42 -11.11 12.75
C PHE A 187 9.35 -12.08 12.01
N LEU A 188 10.18 -12.84 12.74
CA LEU A 188 11.09 -13.82 12.14
C LEU A 188 10.37 -15.01 11.49
N ASP A 189 9.16 -15.32 11.95
CA ASP A 189 8.38 -16.42 11.39
C ASP A 189 7.95 -16.11 9.94
N LEU A 190 7.82 -14.83 9.57
CA LEU A 190 7.55 -14.42 8.18
C LEU A 190 8.64 -14.90 7.21
N PHE A 191 9.90 -14.86 7.64
CA PHE A 191 11.04 -15.30 6.85
C PHE A 191 11.27 -16.82 6.96
N ARG A 192 11.08 -17.40 8.13
CA ARG A 192 11.23 -18.86 8.33
C ARG A 192 10.20 -19.67 7.55
N GLU A 193 9.00 -19.13 7.38
CA GLU A 193 7.94 -19.76 6.58
C GLU A 193 8.13 -19.58 5.08
N PHE A 194 9.17 -18.88 4.65
CA PHE A 194 9.48 -18.74 3.24
C PHE A 194 9.99 -20.08 2.67
N ASN A 195 9.06 -20.80 2.03
CA ASN A 195 9.34 -22.06 1.37
C ASN A 195 9.05 -21.93 -0.13
N ILE A 196 10.08 -22.11 -0.96
CA ILE A 196 10.00 -21.98 -2.42
C ILE A 196 8.95 -22.92 -3.03
N ASN A 197 8.68 -24.06 -2.38
CA ASN A 197 7.69 -25.03 -2.85
C ASN A 197 6.24 -24.60 -2.61
N SER A 198 6.00 -23.61 -1.76
CA SER A 198 4.64 -23.14 -1.52
C SER A 198 4.11 -22.32 -2.71
N ALA A 199 2.83 -22.51 -3.06
CA ALA A 199 2.18 -21.78 -4.16
C ALA A 199 2.25 -20.27 -3.96
N ARG A 200 2.10 -19.81 -2.70
CA ARG A 200 2.19 -18.40 -2.30
C ARG A 200 3.57 -17.81 -2.61
N ASN A 201 4.64 -18.46 -2.19
CA ASN A 201 6.00 -17.95 -2.36
C ASN A 201 6.48 -18.04 -3.80
N ARG A 202 6.07 -19.07 -4.54
CA ARG A 202 6.29 -19.12 -6.01
C ARG A 202 5.63 -17.93 -6.71
N TRP A 203 4.43 -17.55 -6.27
CA TRP A 203 3.75 -16.37 -6.81
C TRP A 203 4.50 -15.08 -6.46
N TYR A 204 5.04 -14.92 -5.23
CA TYR A 204 5.88 -13.78 -4.86
C TYR A 204 7.10 -13.64 -5.76
N ILE A 205 7.82 -14.74 -5.98
CA ILE A 205 9.00 -14.78 -6.85
C ILE A 205 8.62 -14.40 -8.30
N ARG A 206 7.56 -15.02 -8.84
CA ARG A 206 7.10 -14.71 -10.19
C ARG A 206 6.72 -13.25 -10.36
N LEU A 207 5.96 -12.69 -9.42
CA LEU A 207 5.52 -11.29 -9.51
C LEU A 207 6.72 -10.33 -9.39
N SER A 208 7.65 -10.57 -8.46
CA SER A 208 8.85 -9.72 -8.33
C SER A 208 9.71 -9.79 -9.60
N LEU A 209 9.88 -10.96 -10.21
CA LEU A 209 10.60 -11.11 -11.47
C LEU A 209 9.90 -10.38 -12.62
N VAL A 210 8.59 -10.57 -12.79
CA VAL A 210 7.83 -9.93 -13.88
C VAL A 210 7.86 -8.41 -13.76
N VAL A 211 7.59 -7.88 -12.56
CA VAL A 211 7.60 -6.43 -12.33
C VAL A 211 9.00 -5.85 -12.55
N SER A 212 10.03 -6.46 -11.98
CA SER A 212 11.41 -5.98 -12.15
C SER A 212 11.89 -6.10 -13.60
N SER A 213 11.46 -7.14 -14.35
CA SER A 213 11.76 -7.27 -15.77
C SER A 213 11.10 -6.17 -16.60
N ALA A 214 9.85 -5.82 -16.29
CA ALA A 214 9.16 -4.72 -16.93
C ALA A 214 9.88 -3.38 -16.67
N MET A 215 10.32 -3.14 -15.42
CA MET A 215 11.10 -1.94 -15.06
C MET A 215 12.44 -1.88 -15.79
N LEU A 216 13.15 -3.02 -15.91
CA LEU A 216 14.39 -3.12 -16.68
C LEU A 216 14.14 -2.78 -18.14
N PHE A 217 13.09 -3.36 -18.74
CA PHE A 217 12.74 -3.12 -20.13
C PHE A 217 12.39 -1.64 -20.39
N MET A 218 11.61 -1.01 -19.52
CA MET A 218 11.30 0.43 -19.58
C MET A 218 12.58 1.27 -19.50
N SER A 219 13.47 0.94 -18.58
CA SER A 219 14.76 1.64 -18.42
C SER A 219 15.67 1.50 -19.64
N LEU A 220 15.74 0.32 -20.26
CA LEU A 220 16.52 0.10 -21.48
C LEU A 220 15.96 0.84 -22.70
N LEU A 221 14.65 1.04 -22.76
CA LEU A 221 13.99 1.83 -23.80
C LEU A 221 14.07 3.35 -23.56
N GLY A 222 14.62 3.79 -22.43
CA GLY A 222 14.64 5.21 -22.05
C GLY A 222 13.26 5.78 -21.76
N LEU A 223 12.28 4.93 -21.44
CA LEU A 223 10.95 5.34 -21.03
C LEU A 223 10.92 5.61 -19.53
N PRO A 224 10.20 6.68 -19.09
CA PRO A 224 10.09 7.02 -17.69
C PRO A 224 9.32 5.98 -16.86
#